data_a1e43eaab5ae75a8f77329c7676483f5
#
_entry.id   a1e43eaab5ae75a8f77329c7676483f5
#
_cell.length_a   1.000
_cell.length_b   1.000
_cell.length_c   1.000
_cell.angle_alpha   90.00
_cell.angle_beta   90.00
_cell.angle_gamma   90.00
#
_symmetry.space_group_name_H-M   'P 1'
#
loop_
_entity.id
_entity.type
_entity.pdbx_description
1 polymer ?
#
loop_
_entity_poly.entity_id
_entity_poly.type
_entity_poly.pdbx_seq_one_letter_code
_entity_poly.pdbx_strand_id
1 'polypeptide(L)'
;MFENVKPELKIDEMRPGIFKIDDSGLSNAFLVVGEEKACLIDTANGLNDIGAAVKNLTDKPLIVINTHGHPDHILGNTCFEHVYLNHADWELAKSFILQPEVDAIKREHGWTFPEFTDINEGDVFDLGGRKLVAYALPGHSDGGIMLLCPEERLLFTGDAINHHLWLHAPGNISVEECMEELEKKMFLMDKADYILHGHAGDYDDISLMQYLLDALKESSGAHPLFHSDRGYQYTSNDFHQ
;
A
#
# COMPACT_ATOMS: atom_id res chain seq x y z
N MET A 1 16.31 -10.15 -7.06
CA MET A 1 15.36 -9.07 -7.35
C MET A 1 16.02 -7.69 -7.26
N PHE A 2 16.90 -7.41 -6.29
CA PHE A 2 17.45 -6.07 -6.01
C PHE A 2 18.98 -5.93 -6.23
N GLU A 3 19.59 -6.75 -7.07
CA GLU A 3 21.08 -6.85 -7.23
C GLU A 3 21.81 -5.54 -7.58
N ASN A 4 21.11 -4.53 -8.07
CA ASN A 4 21.70 -3.23 -8.46
C ASN A 4 21.11 -2.04 -7.70
N VAL A 5 20.28 -2.26 -6.70
CA VAL A 5 19.66 -1.20 -5.90
C VAL A 5 20.58 -0.86 -4.74
N LYS A 6 20.91 0.44 -4.59
CA LYS A 6 21.64 0.91 -3.42
C LYS A 6 20.64 1.13 -2.28
N PRO A 7 20.75 0.41 -1.16
CA PRO A 7 19.87 0.61 -0.03
C PRO A 7 19.97 2.06 0.51
N GLU A 8 18.86 2.77 0.52
CA GLU A 8 18.76 4.12 1.06
C GLU A 8 17.31 4.39 1.50
N LEU A 9 17.11 4.85 2.73
CA LEU A 9 15.82 5.38 3.16
C LEU A 9 15.80 6.89 3.00
N LYS A 10 14.74 7.39 2.34
CA LYS A 10 14.41 8.82 2.34
C LYS A 10 13.14 9.03 3.14
N ILE A 11 13.17 10.01 4.02
CA ILE A 11 12.05 10.31 4.90
C ILE A 11 11.65 11.76 4.67
N ASP A 12 10.42 11.93 4.20
CA ASP A 12 9.81 13.23 3.95
C ASP A 12 8.64 13.42 4.91
N GLU A 13 8.63 14.50 5.71
CA GLU A 13 7.46 14.88 6.47
C GLU A 13 6.46 15.58 5.54
N MET A 14 5.44 14.85 5.11
CA MET A 14 4.43 15.31 4.16
C MET A 14 3.48 16.34 4.79
N ARG A 15 3.14 16.14 6.07
CA ARG A 15 2.38 17.04 6.96
C ARG A 15 2.85 16.82 8.38
N PRO A 16 2.57 17.73 9.34
CA PRO A 16 2.95 17.51 10.74
C PRO A 16 2.51 16.14 11.26
N GLY A 17 3.49 15.27 11.54
CA GLY A 17 3.27 13.92 12.02
C GLY A 17 2.81 12.90 10.96
N ILE A 18 2.88 13.20 9.67
CA ILE A 18 2.67 12.24 8.58
C ILE A 18 3.93 12.18 7.73
N PHE A 19 4.58 11.03 7.71
CA PHE A 19 5.85 10.82 7.03
C PHE A 19 5.71 9.81 5.91
N LYS A 20 6.30 10.11 4.75
CA LYS A 20 6.59 9.13 3.70
C LYS A 20 8.00 8.59 3.93
N ILE A 21 8.13 7.29 3.91
CA ILE A 21 9.40 6.56 4.03
C ILE A 21 9.61 5.82 2.71
N ASP A 22 10.42 6.40 1.84
CA ASP A 22 10.79 5.80 0.54
C ASP A 22 11.95 4.83 0.76
N ASP A 23 11.74 3.56 0.47
CA ASP A 23 12.78 2.55 0.52
C ASP A 23 13.43 2.34 -0.85
N SER A 24 14.53 3.05 -1.06
CA SER A 24 15.42 2.87 -2.21
C SER A 24 14.80 3.27 -3.56
N GLY A 25 13.75 4.09 -3.56
CA GLY A 25 13.02 4.52 -4.75
C GLY A 25 12.16 3.42 -5.37
N LEU A 26 11.87 2.34 -4.63
CA LEU A 26 11.11 1.20 -5.12
C LEU A 26 9.66 1.21 -4.59
N SER A 27 9.50 1.47 -3.30
CA SER A 27 8.18 1.54 -2.65
C SER A 27 8.20 2.43 -1.43
N ASN A 28 7.03 2.88 -1.01
CA ASN A 28 6.85 3.75 0.14
C ASN A 28 6.08 3.04 1.25
N ALA A 29 6.50 3.30 2.48
CA ALA A 29 5.69 3.16 3.66
C ALA A 29 5.26 4.54 4.18
N PHE A 30 4.17 4.62 4.94
CA PHE A 30 3.69 5.87 5.50
C PHE A 30 3.52 5.74 7.02
N LEU A 31 4.11 6.66 7.78
CA LEU A 31 3.94 6.74 9.22
C LEU A 31 2.97 7.86 9.57
N VAL A 32 1.87 7.53 10.22
CA VAL A 32 0.88 8.48 10.75
C VAL A 32 0.98 8.51 12.26
N VAL A 33 1.37 9.66 12.82
CA VAL A 33 1.57 9.86 14.26
C VAL A 33 0.37 10.62 14.82
N GLY A 34 -0.41 9.97 15.69
CA GLY A 34 -1.47 10.60 16.48
C GLY A 34 -0.97 11.10 17.83
N GLU A 35 -1.86 11.48 18.74
CA GLU A 35 -1.51 11.96 20.09
C GLU A 35 -1.09 10.80 21.01
N GLU A 36 -1.70 9.62 20.87
CA GLU A 36 -1.52 8.47 21.75
C GLU A 36 -0.74 7.32 21.11
N LYS A 37 -0.93 7.09 19.82
CA LYS A 37 -0.34 5.99 19.06
C LYS A 37 0.14 6.48 17.70
N ALA A 38 0.93 5.64 17.05
CA ALA A 38 1.29 5.82 15.64
C ALA A 38 0.88 4.59 14.84
N CYS A 39 0.68 4.77 13.53
CA CYS A 39 0.44 3.68 12.60
C CYS A 39 1.45 3.76 11.45
N LEU A 40 2.13 2.65 11.18
CA LEU A 40 2.93 2.45 9.98
C LEU A 40 2.06 1.70 8.95
N ILE A 41 1.88 2.28 7.80
CA ILE A 41 1.15 1.73 6.66
C ILE A 41 2.20 1.23 5.67
N ASP A 42 2.19 -0.07 5.42
CA ASP A 42 3.21 -0.82 4.71
C ASP A 42 4.61 -0.77 5.36
N THR A 43 5.47 -1.66 4.94
CA THR A 43 6.82 -1.80 5.48
C THR A 43 7.88 -1.83 4.39
N ALA A 44 7.48 -1.50 3.18
CA ALA A 44 8.30 -1.44 1.98
C ALA A 44 9.02 -2.77 1.65
N ASN A 45 10.12 -2.69 0.89
CA ASN A 45 10.77 -3.86 0.30
C ASN A 45 11.82 -4.54 1.23
N GLY A 46 12.00 -4.03 2.45
CA GLY A 46 12.87 -4.65 3.46
C GLY A 46 14.37 -4.57 3.17
N LEU A 47 14.81 -3.69 2.27
CA LEU A 47 16.24 -3.47 2.00
C LEU A 47 16.93 -2.68 3.12
N ASN A 48 16.16 -1.95 3.91
CA ASN A 48 16.63 -1.11 4.99
C ASN A 48 15.88 -1.44 6.29
N ASP A 49 16.48 -1.06 7.43
CA ASP A 49 15.84 -1.20 8.75
C ASP A 49 14.79 -0.11 8.96
N ILE A 50 13.58 -0.36 8.45
CA ILE A 50 12.44 0.55 8.61
C ILE A 50 12.00 0.64 10.09
N GLY A 51 12.20 -0.40 10.88
CA GLY A 51 11.90 -0.39 12.32
C GLY A 51 12.72 0.64 13.07
N ALA A 52 14.04 0.69 12.82
CA ALA A 52 14.90 1.71 13.38
C ALA A 52 14.54 3.13 12.89
N ALA A 53 14.18 3.27 11.61
CA ALA A 53 13.74 4.55 11.06
C ALA A 53 12.48 5.07 11.77
N VAL A 54 11.46 4.25 11.91
CA VAL A 54 10.20 4.58 12.61
C VAL A 54 10.47 4.95 14.08
N LYS A 55 11.32 4.18 14.77
CA LYS A 55 11.67 4.45 16.17
C LYS A 55 12.37 5.80 16.36
N ASN A 56 13.10 6.28 15.37
CA ASN A 56 13.72 7.62 15.42
C ASN A 56 12.69 8.75 15.19
N LEU A 57 11.52 8.46 14.63
CA LEU A 57 10.46 9.43 14.36
C LEU A 57 9.45 9.51 15.52
N THR A 58 9.22 8.41 16.23
CA THR A 58 8.24 8.36 17.33
C THR A 58 8.55 7.28 18.34
N ASP A 59 8.27 7.56 19.63
CA ASP A 59 8.32 6.59 20.73
C ASP A 59 6.93 6.03 21.10
N LYS A 60 5.89 6.39 20.34
CA LYS A 60 4.51 5.99 20.63
C LYS A 60 4.29 4.51 20.34
N PRO A 61 3.32 3.86 21.02
CA PRO A 61 2.87 2.52 20.65
C PRO A 61 2.51 2.46 19.17
N LEU A 62 3.08 1.49 18.46
CA LEU A 62 2.98 1.38 17.01
C LEU A 62 1.97 0.30 16.60
N ILE A 63 1.12 0.64 15.66
CA ILE A 63 0.29 -0.27 14.88
C ILE A 63 0.93 -0.39 13.51
N VAL A 64 1.04 -1.60 12.96
CA VAL A 64 1.56 -1.84 11.61
C VAL A 64 0.47 -2.48 10.77
N ILE A 65 0.17 -1.89 9.62
CA ILE A 65 -0.88 -2.35 8.70
C ILE A 65 -0.28 -2.45 7.31
N ASN A 66 -0.36 -3.62 6.69
CA ASN A 66 -0.08 -3.76 5.26
C ASN A 66 -1.36 -3.55 4.47
N THR A 67 -1.24 -2.76 3.40
CA THR A 67 -2.33 -2.52 2.46
C THR A 67 -2.66 -3.77 1.65
N HIS A 68 -1.64 -4.59 1.33
CA HIS A 68 -1.78 -5.85 0.61
C HIS A 68 -0.51 -6.72 0.76
N GLY A 69 -0.55 -7.93 0.19
CA GLY A 69 0.44 -8.98 0.43
C GLY A 69 1.65 -9.02 -0.51
N HIS A 70 1.90 -8.03 -1.37
CA HIS A 70 3.06 -8.02 -2.26
C HIS A 70 4.39 -7.72 -1.54
N PRO A 71 5.52 -8.22 -2.06
CA PRO A 71 6.79 -8.22 -1.35
C PRO A 71 7.30 -6.81 -1.02
N ASP A 72 7.12 -5.85 -1.90
CA ASP A 72 7.55 -4.48 -1.72
C ASP A 72 6.68 -3.66 -0.73
N HIS A 73 5.68 -4.30 -0.14
CA HIS A 73 4.84 -3.75 0.94
C HIS A 73 5.01 -4.48 2.26
N ILE A 74 5.55 -5.72 2.25
CA ILE A 74 5.56 -6.59 3.44
C ILE A 74 6.95 -7.04 3.89
N LEU A 75 8.01 -6.90 3.07
CA LEU A 75 9.30 -7.51 3.41
C LEU A 75 9.97 -6.87 4.63
N GLY A 76 9.66 -5.63 4.97
CA GLY A 76 10.08 -4.99 6.21
C GLY A 76 9.31 -5.44 7.46
N ASN A 77 8.31 -6.31 7.35
CA ASN A 77 7.53 -6.85 8.48
C ASN A 77 8.41 -7.56 9.51
N THR A 78 9.58 -8.04 9.11
CA THR A 78 10.57 -8.65 10.01
C THR A 78 11.02 -7.76 11.14
N CYS A 79 10.84 -6.44 11.03
CA CYS A 79 11.17 -5.46 12.07
C CYS A 79 10.10 -5.36 13.17
N PHE A 80 8.94 -6.03 13.04
CA PHE A 80 7.77 -5.84 13.88
C PHE A 80 7.21 -7.17 14.41
N GLU A 81 6.64 -7.15 15.62
CA GLU A 81 6.07 -8.36 16.24
C GLU A 81 4.63 -8.64 15.79
N HIS A 82 3.87 -7.58 15.46
CA HIS A 82 2.46 -7.67 15.10
C HIS A 82 2.17 -6.82 13.87
N VAL A 83 1.53 -7.42 12.88
CA VAL A 83 1.17 -6.76 11.61
C VAL A 83 -0.26 -7.15 11.24
N TYR A 84 -1.04 -6.16 10.83
CA TYR A 84 -2.35 -6.36 10.25
C TYR A 84 -2.23 -6.55 8.73
N LEU A 85 -2.90 -7.55 8.20
CA LEU A 85 -3.05 -7.82 6.77
C LEU A 85 -4.39 -8.51 6.56
N ASN A 86 -5.14 -8.14 5.53
CA ASN A 86 -6.38 -8.83 5.20
C ASN A 86 -6.12 -10.32 4.91
N HIS A 87 -6.95 -11.20 5.46
CA HIS A 87 -6.75 -12.64 5.39
C HIS A 87 -6.72 -13.19 3.96
N ALA A 88 -7.38 -12.53 2.99
CA ALA A 88 -7.36 -12.95 1.59
C ALA A 88 -5.95 -12.90 0.98
N ASP A 89 -5.06 -12.04 1.52
CA ASP A 89 -3.67 -11.93 1.07
C ASP A 89 -2.66 -12.73 1.91
N TRP A 90 -3.07 -13.47 2.94
CA TRP A 90 -2.11 -14.20 3.78
C TRP A 90 -1.31 -15.24 3.03
N GLU A 91 -1.95 -16.02 2.15
CA GLU A 91 -1.24 -17.03 1.36
C GLU A 91 -0.35 -16.38 0.28
N LEU A 92 -0.80 -15.26 -0.31
CA LEU A 92 0.01 -14.45 -1.21
C LEU A 92 1.29 -13.98 -0.49
N ALA A 93 1.14 -13.33 0.66
CA ALA A 93 2.25 -12.83 1.46
C ALA A 93 3.22 -13.96 1.87
N LYS A 94 2.70 -15.09 2.36
CA LYS A 94 3.52 -16.27 2.73
C LYS A 94 4.33 -16.82 1.56
N SER A 95 3.83 -16.74 0.33
CA SER A 95 4.55 -17.22 -0.85
C SER A 95 5.87 -16.48 -1.08
N PHE A 96 5.91 -15.19 -0.74
CA PHE A 96 7.13 -14.37 -0.81
C PHE A 96 8.06 -14.56 0.40
N ILE A 97 7.48 -14.84 1.58
CA ILE A 97 8.26 -15.07 2.82
C ILE A 97 9.15 -16.31 2.74
N LEU A 98 8.77 -17.32 1.96
CA LEU A 98 9.50 -18.58 1.80
C LEU A 98 10.62 -18.52 0.78
N GLN A 99 10.87 -17.40 0.12
CA GLN A 99 11.91 -17.27 -0.90
C GLN A 99 13.33 -17.18 -0.29
N PRO A 100 14.36 -17.63 -1.02
CA PRO A 100 15.74 -17.66 -0.53
C PRO A 100 16.28 -16.31 -0.06
N GLU A 101 15.85 -15.21 -0.69
CA GLU A 101 16.23 -13.84 -0.32
C GLU A 101 15.74 -13.49 1.10
N VAL A 102 14.50 -13.85 1.40
CA VAL A 102 13.91 -13.63 2.72
C VAL A 102 14.59 -14.50 3.79
N ASP A 103 14.96 -15.74 3.45
CA ASP A 103 15.72 -16.60 4.33
C ASP A 103 17.14 -16.05 4.59
N ALA A 104 17.72 -15.34 3.63
CA ALA A 104 18.99 -14.67 3.80
C ALA A 104 18.88 -13.50 4.79
N ILE A 105 17.86 -12.65 4.66
CA ILE A 105 17.55 -11.56 5.60
C ILE A 105 17.35 -12.10 7.02
N LYS A 106 16.61 -13.19 7.16
CA LYS A 106 16.42 -13.87 8.45
C LYS A 106 17.72 -14.33 9.08
N ARG A 107 18.61 -14.93 8.26
CA ARG A 107 19.91 -15.42 8.75
C ARG A 107 20.86 -14.30 9.12
N GLU A 108 20.88 -13.22 8.35
CA GLU A 108 21.80 -12.08 8.55
C GLU A 108 21.41 -11.23 9.77
N HIS A 109 20.13 -10.95 9.93
CA HIS A 109 19.62 -10.04 10.95
C HIS A 109 18.93 -10.74 12.13
N GLY A 110 18.69 -12.06 12.06
CA GLY A 110 17.95 -12.78 13.10
C GLY A 110 16.45 -12.45 13.11
N TRP A 111 15.95 -11.72 12.13
CA TRP A 111 14.56 -11.31 12.04
C TRP A 111 13.66 -12.47 11.60
N THR A 112 12.43 -12.46 12.10
CA THR A 112 11.39 -13.42 11.74
C THR A 112 10.15 -12.69 11.29
N PHE A 113 9.44 -13.24 10.30
CA PHE A 113 8.15 -12.69 9.93
C PHE A 113 7.14 -12.93 11.06
N PRO A 114 6.35 -11.89 11.40
CA PRO A 114 5.27 -12.02 12.37
C PRO A 114 4.13 -12.85 11.78
N GLU A 115 3.26 -13.37 12.67
CA GLU A 115 1.94 -13.83 12.26
C GLU A 115 1.05 -12.62 11.96
N PHE A 116 0.18 -12.77 10.94
CA PHE A 116 -0.74 -11.70 10.58
C PHE A 116 -1.98 -11.69 11.49
N THR A 117 -2.42 -10.48 11.81
CA THR A 117 -3.76 -10.23 12.38
C THR A 117 -4.67 -9.77 11.25
N ASP A 118 -5.89 -10.32 11.19
CA ASP A 118 -6.85 -9.95 10.14
C ASP A 118 -7.31 -8.50 10.29
N ILE A 119 -7.47 -7.83 9.14
CA ILE A 119 -8.07 -6.49 9.02
C ILE A 119 -9.19 -6.54 7.99
N ASN A 120 -10.29 -5.90 8.32
CA ASN A 120 -11.49 -5.92 7.48
C ASN A 120 -12.02 -4.51 7.22
N GLU A 121 -12.85 -4.39 6.19
CA GLU A 121 -13.58 -3.15 5.93
C GLU A 121 -14.38 -2.72 7.16
N GLY A 122 -14.25 -1.45 7.52
CA GLY A 122 -14.90 -0.83 8.66
C GLY A 122 -14.10 -0.87 9.96
N ASP A 123 -12.96 -1.55 10.00
CA ASP A 123 -12.05 -1.47 11.15
C ASP A 123 -11.54 -0.05 11.32
N VAL A 124 -11.43 0.38 12.59
CA VAL A 124 -11.01 1.73 12.94
C VAL A 124 -9.85 1.67 13.93
N PHE A 125 -8.77 2.32 13.57
CA PHE A 125 -7.57 2.46 14.39
C PHE A 125 -7.47 3.90 14.90
N ASP A 126 -7.83 4.09 16.17
CA ASP A 126 -7.74 5.40 16.84
C ASP A 126 -6.32 5.62 17.35
N LEU A 127 -5.71 6.71 16.87
CA LEU A 127 -4.34 7.10 17.21
C LEU A 127 -4.28 8.25 18.23
N GLY A 128 -5.44 8.73 18.67
CA GLY A 128 -5.56 9.98 19.43
C GLY A 128 -5.47 11.21 18.52
N GLY A 129 -6.58 11.92 18.37
CA GLY A 129 -6.69 13.10 17.49
C GLY A 129 -6.71 12.79 15.98
N ARG A 130 -6.33 11.59 15.59
CA ARG A 130 -6.41 11.03 14.23
C ARG A 130 -6.88 9.59 14.30
N LYS A 131 -7.62 9.15 13.29
CA LYS A 131 -7.98 7.75 13.13
C LYS A 131 -7.75 7.30 11.69
N LEU A 132 -7.56 6.01 11.52
CA LEU A 132 -7.53 5.36 10.22
C LEU A 132 -8.72 4.42 10.11
N VAL A 133 -9.47 4.54 9.03
CA VAL A 133 -10.65 3.71 8.74
C VAL A 133 -10.33 2.85 7.53
N ALA A 134 -10.46 1.54 7.69
CA ALA A 134 -10.16 0.57 6.64
C ALA A 134 -11.32 0.44 5.64
N TYR A 135 -10.99 0.42 4.35
CA TYR A 135 -11.90 0.15 3.24
C TYR A 135 -11.27 -0.90 2.32
N ALA A 136 -11.98 -1.99 2.10
CA ALA A 136 -11.52 -3.02 1.16
C ALA A 136 -11.66 -2.53 -0.29
N LEU A 137 -10.63 -2.74 -1.09
CA LEU A 137 -10.67 -2.58 -2.54
C LEU A 137 -9.88 -3.73 -3.17
N PRO A 138 -10.51 -4.91 -3.35
CA PRO A 138 -9.91 -5.99 -4.11
C PRO A 138 -9.74 -5.58 -5.57
N GLY A 139 -8.68 -6.08 -6.21
CA GLY A 139 -8.34 -5.74 -7.59
C GLY A 139 -6.90 -6.07 -7.89
N HIS A 140 -5.99 -5.22 -7.45
CA HIS A 140 -4.55 -5.45 -7.52
C HIS A 140 -4.11 -6.69 -6.70
N SER A 141 -4.79 -6.95 -5.59
CA SER A 141 -4.77 -8.21 -4.84
C SER A 141 -6.17 -8.49 -4.28
N ASP A 142 -6.43 -9.74 -3.85
CA ASP A 142 -7.71 -10.13 -3.26
C ASP A 142 -7.96 -9.44 -1.91
N GLY A 143 -6.90 -9.19 -1.15
CA GLY A 143 -6.94 -8.60 0.18
C GLY A 143 -6.61 -7.11 0.24
N GLY A 144 -6.70 -6.39 -0.88
CA GLY A 144 -6.38 -4.97 -0.93
C GLY A 144 -7.19 -4.11 0.04
N ILE A 145 -6.50 -3.33 0.88
CA ILE A 145 -7.09 -2.41 1.87
C ILE A 145 -6.59 -0.99 1.63
N MET A 146 -7.51 -0.05 1.63
CA MET A 146 -7.23 1.39 1.71
C MET A 146 -7.48 1.89 3.12
N LEU A 147 -6.76 2.91 3.54
CA LEU A 147 -6.90 3.54 4.87
C LEU A 147 -7.23 5.03 4.71
N LEU A 148 -8.40 5.43 5.16
CA LEU A 148 -8.81 6.84 5.20
C LEU A 148 -8.44 7.46 6.54
N CYS A 149 -7.72 8.58 6.51
CA CYS A 149 -7.55 9.50 7.65
C CYS A 149 -8.50 10.69 7.46
N PRO A 150 -9.70 10.67 8.07
CA PRO A 150 -10.72 11.70 7.83
C PRO A 150 -10.29 13.10 8.31
N GLU A 151 -9.55 13.17 9.42
CA GLU A 151 -9.08 14.42 10.02
C GLU A 151 -8.11 15.17 9.09
N GLU A 152 -7.37 14.41 8.27
CA GLU A 152 -6.41 14.92 7.29
C GLU A 152 -6.98 14.98 5.87
N ARG A 153 -8.19 14.41 5.65
CA ARG A 153 -8.79 14.21 4.33
C ARG A 153 -7.83 13.51 3.35
N LEU A 154 -7.16 12.46 3.85
CA LEU A 154 -6.09 11.75 3.17
C LEU A 154 -6.43 10.26 3.06
N LEU A 155 -6.27 9.68 1.86
CA LEU A 155 -6.50 8.28 1.56
C LEU A 155 -5.17 7.60 1.21
N PHE A 156 -4.79 6.58 1.99
CA PHE A 156 -3.67 5.70 1.68
C PHE A 156 -4.19 4.49 0.93
N THR A 157 -3.70 4.23 -0.26
CA THR A 157 -4.31 3.26 -1.18
C THR A 157 -3.45 2.03 -1.46
N GLY A 158 -2.20 1.98 -0.95
CA GLY A 158 -1.26 0.97 -1.41
C GLY A 158 -1.18 0.99 -2.93
N ASP A 159 -1.40 -0.13 -3.57
CA ASP A 159 -1.39 -0.25 -5.03
C ASP A 159 -2.77 -0.41 -5.66
N ALA A 160 -3.82 -0.38 -4.84
CA ALA A 160 -5.19 -0.51 -5.32
C ALA A 160 -5.64 0.70 -6.17
N ILE A 161 -5.12 1.91 -5.88
CA ILE A 161 -5.32 3.12 -6.68
C ILE A 161 -3.96 3.79 -6.86
N ASN A 162 -3.41 3.71 -8.05
CA ASN A 162 -2.15 4.35 -8.44
C ASN A 162 -2.16 4.65 -9.95
N HIS A 163 -1.06 5.23 -10.48
CA HIS A 163 -0.93 5.54 -11.90
C HIS A 163 -0.67 4.30 -12.79
N HIS A 164 -0.34 3.14 -12.20
CA HIS A 164 0.01 1.91 -12.89
C HIS A 164 -0.65 0.71 -12.20
N LEU A 165 -1.97 0.58 -12.35
CA LEU A 165 -2.70 -0.54 -11.75
C LEU A 165 -2.35 -1.85 -12.48
N TRP A 166 -1.80 -2.80 -11.76
CA TRP A 166 -1.49 -4.14 -12.27
C TRP A 166 -2.58 -5.13 -11.87
N LEU A 167 -3.24 -5.72 -12.87
CA LEU A 167 -4.30 -6.72 -12.72
C LEU A 167 -3.92 -8.08 -13.34
N HIS A 168 -2.64 -8.43 -13.38
CA HIS A 168 -2.15 -9.64 -14.08
C HIS A 168 -1.49 -10.67 -13.16
N ALA A 169 -1.40 -10.41 -11.86
CA ALA A 169 -0.85 -11.37 -10.92
C ALA A 169 -1.87 -12.50 -10.59
N PRO A 170 -1.41 -13.70 -10.20
CA PRO A 170 -2.30 -14.74 -9.71
C PRO A 170 -3.11 -14.24 -8.50
N GLY A 171 -4.41 -14.44 -8.52
CA GLY A 171 -5.33 -13.97 -7.47
C GLY A 171 -5.98 -12.62 -7.76
N ASN A 172 -5.67 -11.97 -8.89
CA ASN A 172 -6.34 -10.74 -9.29
C ASN A 172 -7.74 -11.03 -9.84
N ILE A 173 -8.66 -10.12 -9.55
CA ILE A 173 -10.02 -10.15 -10.12
C ILE A 173 -10.01 -9.60 -11.56
N SER A 174 -11.09 -9.81 -12.30
CA SER A 174 -11.26 -9.26 -13.65
C SER A 174 -11.34 -7.73 -13.64
N VAL A 175 -11.12 -7.10 -14.80
CA VAL A 175 -11.27 -5.64 -14.97
C VAL A 175 -12.67 -5.19 -14.61
N GLU A 176 -13.69 -5.97 -15.00
CA GLU A 176 -15.11 -5.71 -14.71
C GLU A 176 -15.39 -5.75 -13.20
N GLU A 177 -14.88 -6.76 -12.50
CA GLU A 177 -15.04 -6.87 -11.05
C GLU A 177 -14.28 -5.74 -10.31
N CYS A 178 -13.06 -5.41 -10.75
CA CYS A 178 -12.29 -4.29 -10.20
C CYS A 178 -13.03 -2.96 -10.38
N MET A 179 -13.62 -2.73 -11.56
CA MET A 179 -14.45 -1.56 -11.84
C MET A 179 -15.65 -1.48 -10.89
N GLU A 180 -16.37 -2.59 -10.70
CA GLU A 180 -17.54 -2.66 -9.80
C GLU A 180 -17.15 -2.38 -8.34
N GLU A 181 -16.01 -2.90 -7.89
CA GLU A 181 -15.51 -2.65 -6.53
C GLU A 181 -15.10 -1.18 -6.35
N LEU A 182 -14.41 -0.59 -7.35
CA LEU A 182 -14.05 0.82 -7.30
C LEU A 182 -15.28 1.72 -7.34
N GLU A 183 -16.31 1.42 -8.14
CA GLU A 183 -17.57 2.18 -8.18
C GLU A 183 -18.23 2.26 -6.79
N LYS A 184 -18.21 1.19 -6.01
CA LYS A 184 -18.74 1.14 -4.64
C LYS A 184 -17.98 2.08 -3.69
N LYS A 185 -16.73 2.45 -4.00
CA LYS A 185 -15.85 3.28 -3.18
C LYS A 185 -15.78 4.75 -3.62
N MET A 186 -16.43 5.14 -4.73
CA MET A 186 -16.36 6.51 -5.25
C MET A 186 -16.86 7.58 -4.25
N PHE A 187 -17.66 7.20 -3.26
CA PHE A 187 -18.06 8.10 -2.17
C PHE A 187 -16.88 8.60 -1.31
N LEU A 188 -15.71 7.95 -1.39
CA LEU A 188 -14.50 8.41 -0.71
C LEU A 188 -13.96 9.71 -1.29
N MET A 189 -14.30 10.06 -2.53
CA MET A 189 -13.95 11.34 -3.13
C MET A 189 -14.54 12.55 -2.36
N ASP A 190 -15.67 12.36 -1.67
CA ASP A 190 -16.23 13.40 -0.81
C ASP A 190 -15.53 13.48 0.56
N LYS A 191 -14.76 12.45 0.95
CA LYS A 191 -14.14 12.31 2.27
C LYS A 191 -12.64 12.60 2.30
N ALA A 192 -11.96 12.52 1.16
CA ALA A 192 -10.55 12.82 1.02
C ALA A 192 -10.32 13.88 -0.06
N ASP A 193 -9.22 14.59 0.04
CA ASP A 193 -8.75 15.53 -0.99
C ASP A 193 -7.55 14.97 -1.76
N TYR A 194 -6.77 14.09 -1.10
CA TYR A 194 -5.53 13.57 -1.64
C TYR A 194 -5.39 12.07 -1.41
N ILE A 195 -4.60 11.45 -2.29
CA ILE A 195 -4.16 10.06 -2.24
C ILE A 195 -2.65 10.02 -1.98
N LEU A 196 -2.24 9.04 -1.16
CA LEU A 196 -0.86 8.57 -1.05
C LEU A 196 -0.85 7.07 -1.35
N HIS A 197 -0.20 6.68 -2.45
CA HIS A 197 -0.08 5.28 -2.87
C HIS A 197 1.35 4.74 -2.71
N GLY A 198 1.53 3.44 -2.81
CA GLY A 198 2.79 2.74 -2.53
C GLY A 198 4.00 3.20 -3.36
N HIS A 199 3.77 3.84 -4.50
CA HIS A 199 4.80 4.34 -5.42
C HIS A 199 4.69 5.86 -5.67
N ALA A 200 3.99 6.59 -4.79
CA ALA A 200 3.79 8.03 -4.92
C ALA A 200 5.10 8.82 -4.73
N GLY A 201 5.38 9.73 -5.64
CA GLY A 201 6.43 10.75 -5.44
C GLY A 201 5.99 11.81 -4.44
N ASP A 202 4.74 12.27 -4.56
CA ASP A 202 4.08 13.29 -3.76
C ASP A 202 2.60 12.93 -3.63
N TYR A 203 1.77 13.84 -3.14
CA TYR A 203 0.30 13.68 -3.12
C TYR A 203 -0.25 13.61 -4.54
N ASP A 204 -1.18 12.69 -4.76
CA ASP A 204 -2.11 12.73 -5.87
C ASP A 204 -3.43 13.36 -5.45
N ASP A 205 -4.06 14.07 -6.39
CA ASP A 205 -5.41 14.59 -6.20
C ASP A 205 -6.40 13.41 -6.17
N ILE A 206 -7.43 13.50 -5.34
CA ILE A 206 -8.43 12.45 -5.19
C ILE A 206 -9.13 12.08 -6.51
N SER A 207 -9.12 12.96 -7.51
CA SER A 207 -9.64 12.68 -8.84
C SER A 207 -8.94 11.52 -9.56
N LEU A 208 -7.78 11.05 -9.05
CA LEU A 208 -7.14 9.82 -9.53
C LEU A 208 -8.10 8.61 -9.49
N MET A 209 -9.01 8.56 -8.49
CA MET A 209 -10.07 7.53 -8.44
C MET A 209 -10.98 7.58 -9.68
N GLN A 210 -11.39 8.78 -10.10
CA GLN A 210 -12.24 8.93 -11.28
C GLN A 210 -11.48 8.59 -12.56
N TYR A 211 -10.22 9.01 -12.70
CA TYR A 211 -9.39 8.64 -13.84
C TYR A 211 -9.21 7.14 -13.97
N LEU A 212 -8.96 6.45 -12.84
CA LEU A 212 -8.84 5.00 -12.83
C LEU A 212 -10.17 4.33 -13.23
N LEU A 213 -11.29 4.80 -12.69
CA LEU A 213 -12.62 4.27 -13.02
C LEU A 213 -12.95 4.44 -14.50
N ASP A 214 -12.66 5.61 -15.07
CA ASP A 214 -12.89 5.89 -16.49
C ASP A 214 -12.00 4.98 -17.38
N ALA A 215 -10.75 4.79 -16.96
CA ALA A 215 -9.83 3.90 -17.62
C ALA A 215 -10.29 2.44 -17.59
N LEU A 216 -10.81 1.93 -16.46
CA LEU A 216 -11.38 0.59 -16.35
C LEU A 216 -12.64 0.43 -17.26
N LYS A 217 -13.50 1.46 -17.33
CA LYS A 217 -14.69 1.47 -18.23
C LYS A 217 -14.32 1.40 -19.69
N GLU A 218 -13.28 2.10 -20.11
CA GLU A 218 -12.79 2.04 -21.49
C GLU A 218 -12.22 0.66 -21.83
N SER A 219 -11.68 -0.07 -20.84
CA SER A 219 -11.10 -1.40 -21.00
C SER A 219 -12.11 -2.52 -21.05
N SER A 220 -13.22 -2.39 -20.34
CA SER A 220 -14.29 -3.42 -20.22
C SER A 220 -15.05 -3.70 -21.53
N GLY A 221 -14.49 -3.44 -22.70
CA GLY A 221 -15.14 -3.71 -24.00
C GLY A 221 -14.21 -3.74 -25.19
N ALA A 222 -12.92 -3.50 -25.02
CA ALA A 222 -11.94 -3.52 -26.10
C ALA A 222 -10.57 -3.88 -25.53
N HIS A 223 -9.70 -4.48 -26.31
CA HIS A 223 -8.29 -4.67 -25.93
C HIS A 223 -7.68 -3.32 -25.54
N PRO A 224 -7.18 -3.16 -24.30
CA PRO A 224 -6.91 -1.85 -23.75
C PRO A 224 -5.60 -1.24 -24.25
N LEU A 225 -5.69 0.00 -24.68
CA LEU A 225 -4.60 0.95 -24.64
C LEU A 225 -5.07 2.09 -23.76
N PHE A 226 -4.55 2.19 -22.55
CA PHE A 226 -4.86 3.32 -21.66
C PHE A 226 -3.95 4.51 -21.95
N HIS A 227 -4.57 5.67 -22.14
CA HIS A 227 -3.87 6.94 -22.14
C HIS A 227 -4.44 7.77 -20.99
N SER A 228 -3.61 8.15 -20.02
CA SER A 228 -3.97 9.24 -19.12
C SER A 228 -3.58 10.57 -19.78
N ASP A 229 -4.42 11.59 -19.67
CA ASP A 229 -4.17 12.95 -20.21
C ASP A 229 -2.92 13.64 -19.61
N ARG A 230 -2.25 13.02 -18.64
CA ARG A 230 -1.01 13.49 -18.02
C ARG A 230 0.26 12.81 -18.54
N GLY A 231 0.21 12.16 -19.70
CA GLY A 231 1.39 11.60 -20.38
C GLY A 231 1.84 10.23 -19.86
N TYR A 232 1.07 9.56 -19.05
CA TYR A 232 1.30 8.16 -18.67
C TYR A 232 0.61 7.27 -19.73
N GLN A 233 1.40 6.41 -20.38
CA GLN A 233 0.92 5.43 -21.34
C GLN A 233 0.89 4.09 -20.65
N TYR A 234 -0.30 3.53 -20.43
CA TYR A 234 -0.45 2.11 -20.14
C TYR A 234 -0.37 1.34 -21.46
N THR A 235 0.54 0.39 -21.56
CA THR A 235 0.67 -0.44 -22.75
C THR A 235 -0.09 -1.74 -22.55
N SER A 236 -0.47 -2.40 -23.66
CA SER A 236 -1.12 -3.73 -23.61
C SER A 236 -0.27 -4.81 -22.93
N ASN A 237 0.98 -4.53 -22.60
CA ASN A 237 1.84 -5.41 -21.82
C ASN A 237 1.62 -5.28 -20.31
N ASP A 238 0.93 -4.22 -19.87
CA ASP A 238 0.60 -3.99 -18.45
C ASP A 238 -0.65 -4.77 -18.04
N PHE A 239 -1.35 -5.44 -19.00
CA PHE A 239 -2.59 -6.18 -18.79
C PHE A 239 -2.56 -7.54 -19.52
N HIS A 240 -1.55 -8.37 -19.32
CA HIS A 240 -1.54 -9.74 -19.85
C HIS A 240 -2.16 -10.73 -18.85
N GLN A 241 -3.12 -11.49 -19.37
CA GLN A 241 -3.75 -12.67 -18.76
C GLN A 241 -2.72 -13.76 -18.44
#